data_b0405adfeb8240aafc93115a19c05a56
#
_entry.id   b0405adfeb8240aafc93115a19c05a56
#
_cell.length_a   1.000
_cell.length_b   1.000
_cell.length_c   1.000
_cell.angle_alpha   90.00
_cell.angle_beta   90.00
_cell.angle_gamma   90.00
#
_symmetry.space_group_name_H-M   'P 1'
#
loop_
_entity.id
_entity.type
_entity.pdbx_description
1 polymer ?
#
loop_
_entity_poly.entity_id
_entity_poly.type
_entity_poly.pdbx_seq_one_letter_code
_entity_poly.pdbx_strand_id
1 'polypeptide(L)'
;MLLAIDVGNTETVVGLFADDLSGPLVDPGPRDGSEPTGLAHHWRLSTVAERTADEHALLLTQLLDLDGLDIDRSVSGIAVTSSVPLVTANLRQMVARWFDVPAVVLEPGVRSGMPILYDNPKEVGADRIANAVGAHDLFGGPCVVVDLGTATTFDAISAAGEYLGGAITPGVAISLDALFAHAAALRRVELVQPRSVIGKSTVESIQSGALYGFGGQVDGLCRRFAAVLGECTVVATGGLSELIAPYSDEIEYVEPWLTLHGLRIIFERNSPTRPVPGEG
;
A
#
# COMPACT_ATOMS: atom_id res chain seq x y z
N MET A 1 14.11 -6.99 14.00
CA MET A 1 13.05 -6.95 12.96
C MET A 1 12.72 -5.51 12.59
N LEU A 2 12.29 -5.24 11.35
CA LEU A 2 11.84 -3.91 10.89
C LEU A 2 10.34 -3.76 11.09
N LEU A 3 9.92 -2.70 11.78
CA LEU A 3 8.51 -2.30 11.89
C LEU A 3 8.19 -1.29 10.78
N ALA A 4 7.36 -1.68 9.81
CA ALA A 4 6.88 -0.83 8.73
C ALA A 4 5.44 -0.38 9.01
N ILE A 5 5.17 0.92 8.87
CA ILE A 5 3.88 1.53 9.21
C ILE A 5 3.41 2.36 8.00
N ASP A 6 2.29 1.96 7.42
CA ASP A 6 1.61 2.70 6.36
C ASP A 6 0.33 3.34 6.91
N VAL A 7 0.24 4.67 6.86
CA VAL A 7 -0.91 5.42 7.37
C VAL A 7 -1.70 6.02 6.23
N GLY A 8 -2.74 5.33 5.84
CA GLY A 8 -3.77 5.87 4.96
C GLY A 8 -4.78 6.76 5.71
N ASN A 9 -5.66 7.43 4.96
CA ASN A 9 -6.70 8.29 5.56
C ASN A 9 -7.73 7.54 6.41
N THR A 10 -7.98 6.27 6.12
CA THR A 10 -9.01 5.45 6.77
C THR A 10 -8.40 4.35 7.63
N GLU A 11 -7.34 3.72 7.14
CA GLU A 11 -6.70 2.56 7.75
C GLU A 11 -5.20 2.78 7.90
N THR A 12 -4.65 2.30 9.01
CA THR A 12 -3.22 2.21 9.26
C THR A 12 -2.83 0.75 9.23
N VAL A 13 -1.90 0.40 8.37
CA VAL A 13 -1.37 -0.95 8.22
C VAL A 13 0.03 -1.01 8.84
N VAL A 14 0.25 -2.00 9.69
CA VAL A 14 1.52 -2.21 10.37
C VAL A 14 2.04 -3.60 9.98
N GLY A 15 3.31 -3.69 9.63
CA GLY A 15 3.98 -4.94 9.33
C GLY A 15 5.29 -5.07 10.06
N LEU A 16 5.63 -6.28 10.48
CA LEU A 16 6.90 -6.60 11.12
C LEU A 16 7.68 -7.59 10.24
N PHE A 17 8.80 -7.15 9.70
CA PHE A 17 9.68 -7.95 8.86
C PHE A 17 10.81 -8.56 9.66
N ALA A 18 11.10 -9.86 9.43
CA ALA A 18 12.24 -10.54 10.04
C ALA A 18 13.59 -9.95 9.58
N ASP A 19 14.61 -10.02 10.42
CA ASP A 19 15.97 -9.53 10.10
C ASP A 19 16.70 -10.40 9.08
N ASP A 20 16.35 -11.67 8.98
CA ASP A 20 17.01 -12.61 8.04
C ASP A 20 16.20 -12.67 6.73
N LEU A 21 16.63 -11.84 5.80
CA LEU A 21 16.06 -11.72 4.46
C LEU A 21 16.96 -12.41 3.40
N SER A 22 17.79 -13.37 3.80
CA SER A 22 18.72 -14.09 2.92
C SER A 22 18.04 -15.08 1.95
N GLY A 23 16.70 -15.21 2.02
CA GLY A 23 15.92 -15.93 1.02
C GLY A 23 15.69 -15.09 -0.25
N PRO A 24 15.53 -15.71 -1.42
CA PRO A 24 15.12 -14.98 -2.62
C PRO A 24 13.81 -14.27 -2.32
N LEU A 25 13.79 -12.97 -2.61
CA LEU A 25 12.58 -12.16 -2.62
C LEU A 25 11.56 -12.88 -3.51
N VAL A 26 10.43 -13.22 -2.95
CA VAL A 26 9.26 -13.86 -3.54
C VAL A 26 9.40 -14.28 -5.00
N ASP A 27 9.33 -15.58 -5.27
CA ASP A 27 8.79 -16.04 -6.55
C ASP A 27 7.42 -15.34 -6.69
N PRO A 28 7.17 -14.52 -7.71
CA PRO A 28 5.85 -13.93 -7.92
C PRO A 28 4.88 -15.08 -8.12
N GLY A 29 4.34 -15.56 -7.01
CA GLY A 29 3.38 -16.66 -6.98
C GLY A 29 2.11 -16.27 -7.70
N PRO A 30 1.29 -17.24 -8.07
CA PRO A 30 -0.01 -16.97 -8.66
C PRO A 30 -0.83 -16.10 -7.70
N ARG A 31 -1.78 -15.33 -8.21
CA ARG A 31 -2.78 -14.42 -7.63
C ARG A 31 -3.38 -14.78 -6.25
N ASP A 32 -2.66 -15.48 -5.39
CA ASP A 32 -3.15 -16.11 -4.17
C ASP A 32 -2.96 -15.27 -2.88
N GLY A 33 -2.44 -14.03 -3.01
CA GLY A 33 -2.27 -13.13 -1.87
C GLY A 33 -1.26 -13.64 -0.83
N SER A 34 -0.29 -14.46 -1.24
CA SER A 34 0.76 -14.93 -0.34
C SER A 34 1.51 -13.77 0.29
N GLU A 35 1.85 -13.88 1.57
CA GLU A 35 2.57 -12.83 2.30
C GLU A 35 3.96 -12.60 1.68
N PRO A 36 4.44 -11.33 1.60
CA PRO A 36 5.79 -11.02 1.15
C PRO A 36 6.82 -11.78 1.97
N THR A 37 7.87 -12.26 1.33
CA THR A 37 8.94 -12.97 2.02
C THR A 37 9.49 -12.10 3.15
N GLY A 38 9.48 -12.64 4.37
CA GLY A 38 9.99 -11.96 5.56
C GLY A 38 8.98 -11.14 6.33
N LEU A 39 7.73 -10.96 5.88
CA LEU A 39 6.67 -10.39 6.71
C LEU A 39 6.24 -11.44 7.75
N ALA A 40 6.64 -11.24 9.01
CA ALA A 40 6.38 -12.18 10.09
C ALA A 40 5.02 -11.96 10.76
N HIS A 41 4.64 -10.70 10.92
CA HIS A 41 3.36 -10.29 11.53
C HIS A 41 2.82 -9.05 10.82
N HIS A 42 1.49 -8.90 10.83
CA HIS A 42 0.84 -7.70 10.33
C HIS A 42 -0.44 -7.40 11.10
N TRP A 43 -0.79 -6.13 11.18
CA TRP A 43 -1.99 -5.63 11.87
C TRP A 43 -2.63 -4.49 11.09
N ARG A 44 -3.92 -4.35 11.24
CA ARG A 44 -4.71 -3.25 10.67
C ARG A 44 -5.41 -2.49 11.78
N LEU A 45 -5.29 -1.19 11.76
CA LEU A 45 -5.89 -0.26 12.72
C LEU A 45 -6.70 0.80 11.97
N SER A 46 -7.77 1.29 12.57
CA SER A 46 -8.41 2.49 12.07
C SER A 46 -7.47 3.69 12.24
N THR A 47 -7.32 4.51 11.22
CA THR A 47 -6.59 5.77 11.33
C THR A 47 -7.41 6.77 12.14
N VAL A 48 -6.82 7.25 13.24
CA VAL A 48 -7.39 8.30 14.10
C VAL A 48 -6.41 9.47 14.07
N ALA A 49 -6.79 10.55 13.40
CA ALA A 49 -5.89 11.67 13.14
C ALA A 49 -5.44 12.39 14.42
N GLU A 50 -6.28 12.38 15.44
CA GLU A 50 -6.05 13.05 16.74
C GLU A 50 -5.21 12.21 17.71
N ARG A 51 -4.86 10.95 17.36
CA ARG A 51 -4.07 10.08 18.25
C ARG A 51 -2.69 10.67 18.50
N THR A 52 -2.35 10.81 19.77
CA THR A 52 -1.07 11.37 20.22
C THR A 52 0.10 10.40 20.00
N ALA A 53 1.32 10.91 20.10
CA ALA A 53 2.54 10.09 20.04
C ALA A 53 2.55 8.97 21.08
N ASP A 54 2.08 9.25 22.29
CA ASP A 54 2.05 8.29 23.40
C ASP A 54 1.01 7.18 23.18
N GLU A 55 -0.15 7.53 22.62
CA GLU A 55 -1.18 6.54 22.23
C GLU A 55 -0.73 5.65 21.08
N HIS A 56 0.01 6.18 20.10
CA HIS A 56 0.61 5.36 19.06
C HIS A 56 1.63 4.37 19.63
N ALA A 57 2.53 4.83 20.52
CA ALA A 57 3.50 3.95 21.18
C ALA A 57 2.81 2.83 21.96
N LEU A 58 1.80 3.18 22.77
CA LEU A 58 1.04 2.21 23.55
C LEU A 58 0.38 1.15 22.67
N LEU A 59 -0.28 1.56 21.57
CA LEU A 59 -0.95 0.64 20.65
C LEU A 59 0.04 -0.31 19.98
N LEU A 60 1.17 0.20 19.49
CA LEU A 60 2.19 -0.64 18.84
C LEU A 60 2.76 -1.64 19.85
N THR A 61 3.09 -1.20 21.06
CA THR A 61 3.55 -2.11 22.12
C THR A 61 2.51 -3.20 22.40
N GLN A 62 1.23 -2.83 22.56
CA GLN A 62 0.17 -3.80 22.82
C GLN A 62 -0.04 -4.80 21.66
N LEU A 63 0.08 -4.36 20.39
CA LEU A 63 -0.04 -5.26 19.25
C LEU A 63 1.09 -6.30 19.24
N LEU A 64 2.32 -5.89 19.50
CA LEU A 64 3.44 -6.81 19.57
C LEU A 64 3.29 -7.76 20.76
N ASP A 65 2.90 -7.25 21.94
CA ASP A 65 2.67 -8.05 23.15
C ASP A 65 1.61 -9.15 22.93
N LEU A 66 0.54 -8.86 22.13
CA LEU A 66 -0.49 -9.86 21.80
C LEU A 66 0.09 -11.06 21.04
N ASP A 67 1.13 -10.85 20.25
CA ASP A 67 1.85 -11.90 19.52
C ASP A 67 3.09 -12.41 20.27
N GLY A 68 3.23 -12.03 21.55
CA GLY A 68 4.31 -12.48 22.43
C GLY A 68 5.68 -11.83 22.13
N LEU A 69 5.68 -10.69 21.45
CA LEU A 69 6.87 -9.95 21.06
C LEU A 69 7.10 -8.75 21.98
N ASP A 70 8.29 -8.67 22.56
CA ASP A 70 8.75 -7.48 23.29
C ASP A 70 9.26 -6.44 22.30
N ILE A 71 8.69 -5.24 22.31
CA ILE A 71 8.99 -4.21 21.29
C ILE A 71 10.47 -3.78 21.35
N ASP A 72 11.05 -3.63 22.54
CA ASP A 72 12.43 -3.17 22.72
C ASP A 72 13.46 -4.21 22.25
N ARG A 73 13.09 -5.49 22.27
CA ARG A 73 13.95 -6.61 21.85
C ARG A 73 13.73 -7.01 20.42
N SER A 74 12.51 -6.86 19.92
CA SER A 74 12.11 -7.37 18.62
C SER A 74 12.29 -6.34 17.51
N VAL A 75 12.11 -5.03 17.78
CA VAL A 75 12.20 -3.99 16.78
C VAL A 75 13.60 -3.42 16.70
N SER A 76 14.24 -3.52 15.55
CA SER A 76 15.59 -3.00 15.27
C SER A 76 15.59 -1.79 14.34
N GLY A 77 14.43 -1.40 13.82
CA GLY A 77 14.23 -0.25 12.94
C GLY A 77 12.77 0.04 12.68
N ILE A 78 12.45 1.28 12.28
CA ILE A 78 11.09 1.71 11.99
C ILE A 78 11.06 2.44 10.65
N ALA A 79 10.13 2.05 9.77
CA ALA A 79 9.85 2.74 8.50
C ALA A 79 8.39 3.22 8.49
N VAL A 80 8.16 4.46 8.10
CA VAL A 80 6.82 5.06 8.12
C VAL A 80 6.53 5.73 6.80
N THR A 81 5.35 5.48 6.24
CA THR A 81 4.70 6.37 5.27
C THR A 81 3.37 6.84 5.81
N SER A 82 2.94 8.04 5.42
CA SER A 82 1.67 8.59 5.85
C SER A 82 1.15 9.61 4.86
N SER A 83 -0.13 9.47 4.50
CA SER A 83 -0.90 10.48 3.77
C SER A 83 -1.59 11.50 4.70
N VAL A 84 -1.42 11.39 6.04
CA VAL A 84 -2.06 12.25 7.05
C VAL A 84 -1.02 13.07 7.81
N PRO A 85 -0.82 14.37 7.51
CA PRO A 85 0.28 15.17 8.06
C PRO A 85 0.32 15.22 9.59
N LEU A 86 -0.83 15.29 10.25
CA LEU A 86 -0.88 15.31 11.72
C LEU A 86 -0.37 13.98 12.32
N VAL A 87 -0.78 12.86 11.75
CA VAL A 87 -0.30 11.54 12.17
C VAL A 87 1.20 11.39 11.91
N THR A 88 1.70 11.89 10.79
CA THR A 88 3.15 11.90 10.49
C THR A 88 3.95 12.61 11.58
N ALA A 89 3.48 13.78 12.02
CA ALA A 89 4.12 14.54 13.09
C ALA A 89 4.12 13.76 14.42
N ASN A 90 2.99 13.15 14.78
CA ASN A 90 2.84 12.36 15.99
C ASN A 90 3.70 11.08 15.96
N LEU A 91 3.78 10.40 14.81
CA LEU A 91 4.64 9.22 14.67
C LEU A 91 6.13 9.57 14.74
N ARG A 92 6.56 10.72 14.20
CA ARG A 92 7.93 11.21 14.42
C ARG A 92 8.23 11.45 15.90
N GLN A 93 7.32 12.12 16.60
CA GLN A 93 7.45 12.36 18.02
C GLN A 93 7.46 11.06 18.82
N MET A 94 6.63 10.10 18.43
CA MET A 94 6.59 8.75 19.01
C MET A 94 7.95 8.07 18.89
N VAL A 95 8.49 8.01 17.66
CA VAL A 95 9.81 7.39 17.42
C VAL A 95 10.89 8.07 18.24
N ALA A 96 10.98 9.40 18.20
CA ALA A 96 12.01 10.15 18.90
C ALA A 96 11.94 10.03 20.44
N ARG A 97 10.75 9.76 20.99
CA ARG A 97 10.55 9.71 22.44
C ARG A 97 10.64 8.30 23.04
N TRP A 98 10.15 7.31 22.30
CA TRP A 98 9.91 5.98 22.85
C TRP A 98 10.82 4.90 22.27
N PHE A 99 11.49 5.17 21.13
CA PHE A 99 12.29 4.16 20.44
C PHE A 99 13.72 4.66 20.22
N ASP A 100 14.71 3.87 20.62
CA ASP A 100 16.12 4.13 20.36
C ASP A 100 16.61 3.24 19.21
N VAL A 101 15.95 3.36 18.05
CA VAL A 101 16.25 2.59 16.84
C VAL A 101 16.31 3.51 15.61
N PRO A 102 17.06 3.14 14.57
CA PRO A 102 17.01 3.85 13.30
C PRO A 102 15.58 3.95 12.76
N ALA A 103 15.20 5.13 12.30
CA ALA A 103 13.88 5.34 11.74
C ALA A 103 13.93 6.16 10.44
N VAL A 104 13.08 5.77 9.50
CA VAL A 104 12.87 6.45 8.22
C VAL A 104 11.40 6.82 8.10
N VAL A 105 11.10 8.11 8.02
CA VAL A 105 9.78 8.61 7.64
C VAL A 105 9.87 9.04 6.19
N LEU A 106 9.14 8.35 5.32
CA LEU A 106 9.17 8.60 3.88
C LEU A 106 8.54 9.95 3.56
N GLU A 107 9.36 10.86 3.10
CA GLU A 107 9.00 12.23 2.72
C GLU A 107 9.97 12.76 1.67
N PRO A 108 9.69 13.93 1.05
CA PRO A 108 10.60 14.51 0.07
C PRO A 108 12.02 14.68 0.62
N GLY A 109 13.00 14.06 -0.07
CA GLY A 109 14.42 14.06 0.30
C GLY A 109 14.93 12.73 0.82
N VAL A 110 14.05 11.78 1.19
CA VAL A 110 14.43 10.39 1.49
C VAL A 110 14.81 9.66 0.20
N ARG A 111 15.86 8.86 0.25
CA ARG A 111 16.34 8.10 -0.91
C ARG A 111 15.42 6.90 -1.18
N SER A 112 14.45 7.07 -2.09
CA SER A 112 13.63 5.94 -2.55
C SER A 112 14.42 4.93 -3.40
N GLY A 113 15.48 5.39 -4.07
CA GLY A 113 16.22 4.62 -5.06
C GLY A 113 15.53 4.56 -6.42
N MET A 114 14.43 5.29 -6.59
CA MET A 114 13.65 5.41 -7.82
C MET A 114 13.66 6.89 -8.26
N PRO A 115 14.08 7.21 -9.49
CA PRO A 115 13.92 8.54 -10.07
C PRO A 115 12.43 8.88 -10.20
N ILE A 116 12.03 10.06 -9.72
CA ILE A 116 10.64 10.54 -9.79
C ILE A 116 10.55 11.55 -10.92
N LEU A 117 10.07 11.14 -12.08
CA LEU A 117 9.93 11.96 -13.28
C LEU A 117 8.53 12.61 -13.31
N TYR A 118 8.26 13.40 -12.29
CA TYR A 118 7.02 14.16 -12.11
C TYR A 118 7.35 15.65 -12.14
N ASP A 119 6.47 16.51 -12.68
CA ASP A 119 6.72 17.96 -12.79
C ASP A 119 7.13 18.56 -11.45
N ASN A 120 6.44 18.20 -10.39
CA ASN A 120 6.82 18.48 -9.02
C ASN A 120 6.90 17.18 -8.19
N PRO A 121 8.09 16.60 -8.03
CA PRO A 121 8.26 15.33 -7.30
C PRO A 121 7.76 15.37 -5.84
N LYS A 122 7.64 16.55 -5.24
CA LYS A 122 7.13 16.70 -3.86
C LYS A 122 5.62 16.52 -3.74
N GLU A 123 4.90 16.50 -4.85
CA GLU A 123 3.44 16.30 -4.87
C GLU A 123 3.06 14.81 -4.96
N VAL A 124 4.04 13.93 -5.23
CA VAL A 124 3.78 12.49 -5.24
C VAL A 124 3.63 11.99 -3.81
N GLY A 125 2.51 11.33 -3.52
CA GLY A 125 2.26 10.70 -2.22
C GLY A 125 3.35 9.70 -1.86
N ALA A 126 3.74 9.67 -0.60
CA ALA A 126 4.80 8.78 -0.12
C ALA A 126 4.40 7.30 -0.25
N ASP A 127 3.14 6.98 -0.03
CA ASP A 127 2.52 5.67 -0.28
C ASP A 127 2.68 5.22 -1.75
N ARG A 128 2.42 6.12 -2.71
CA ARG A 128 2.59 5.84 -4.14
C ARG A 128 4.05 5.56 -4.51
N ILE A 129 5.00 6.28 -3.90
CA ILE A 129 6.43 6.03 -4.08
C ILE A 129 6.81 4.67 -3.49
N ALA A 130 6.34 4.34 -2.30
CA ALA A 130 6.57 3.04 -1.68
C ALA A 130 5.99 1.90 -2.55
N ASN A 131 4.75 2.03 -3.01
CA ASN A 131 4.11 1.09 -3.93
C ASN A 131 4.93 0.88 -5.20
N ALA A 132 5.39 1.96 -5.82
CA ALA A 132 6.20 1.90 -7.05
C ALA A 132 7.54 1.20 -6.83
N VAL A 133 8.23 1.49 -5.72
CA VAL A 133 9.48 0.82 -5.34
C VAL A 133 9.26 -0.66 -5.10
N GLY A 134 8.20 -1.03 -4.37
CA GLY A 134 7.84 -2.41 -4.12
C GLY A 134 7.50 -3.18 -5.39
N ALA A 135 6.69 -2.60 -6.26
CA ALA A 135 6.31 -3.23 -7.53
C ALA A 135 7.51 -3.44 -8.45
N HIS A 136 8.38 -2.44 -8.57
CA HIS A 136 9.58 -2.59 -9.40
C HIS A 136 10.56 -3.63 -8.86
N ASP A 137 10.66 -3.78 -7.54
CA ASP A 137 11.49 -4.81 -6.90
C ASP A 137 10.95 -6.22 -7.18
N LEU A 138 9.63 -6.42 -7.10
CA LEU A 138 8.99 -7.72 -7.27
C LEU A 138 8.86 -8.16 -8.75
N PHE A 139 8.51 -7.21 -9.62
CA PHE A 139 8.09 -7.52 -11.00
C PHE A 139 9.00 -6.93 -12.07
N GLY A 140 9.96 -6.06 -11.67
CA GLY A 140 10.72 -5.26 -12.63
C GLY A 140 9.85 -4.18 -13.26
N GLY A 141 10.14 -3.83 -14.51
CA GLY A 141 9.40 -2.83 -15.25
C GLY A 141 9.40 -3.13 -16.75
N PRO A 142 8.46 -2.53 -17.54
CA PRO A 142 7.47 -1.55 -17.07
C PRO A 142 6.34 -2.20 -16.26
N CYS A 143 5.81 -1.46 -15.29
CA CYS A 143 4.64 -1.91 -14.56
C CYS A 143 3.66 -0.77 -14.23
N VAL A 144 2.42 -1.13 -13.96
CA VAL A 144 1.36 -0.23 -13.48
C VAL A 144 0.89 -0.75 -12.13
N VAL A 145 0.95 0.09 -11.10
CA VAL A 145 0.36 -0.21 -9.81
C VAL A 145 -1.04 0.40 -9.74
N VAL A 146 -2.01 -0.41 -9.36
CA VAL A 146 -3.40 0.01 -9.10
C VAL A 146 -3.66 -0.13 -7.61
N ASP A 147 -3.69 0.99 -6.89
CA ASP A 147 -4.03 0.99 -5.46
C ASP A 147 -5.52 1.27 -5.27
N LEU A 148 -6.24 0.29 -4.76
CA LEU A 148 -7.69 0.30 -4.53
C LEU A 148 -7.99 0.64 -3.05
N GLY A 149 -7.63 1.87 -2.67
CA GLY A 149 -7.81 2.44 -1.35
C GLY A 149 -8.98 3.44 -1.24
N THR A 150 -8.80 4.47 -0.40
CA THR A 150 -9.74 5.60 -0.30
C THR A 150 -9.92 6.31 -1.64
N ALA A 151 -8.83 6.58 -2.36
CA ALA A 151 -8.82 6.83 -3.79
C ALA A 151 -8.43 5.55 -4.53
N THR A 152 -8.73 5.45 -5.82
CA THR A 152 -8.07 4.48 -6.69
C THR A 152 -7.00 5.21 -7.46
N THR A 153 -5.73 4.85 -7.22
CA THR A 153 -4.60 5.44 -7.94
C THR A 153 -4.01 4.45 -8.94
N PHE A 154 -3.43 5.00 -10.00
CA PHE A 154 -2.73 4.27 -11.05
C PHE A 154 -1.35 4.89 -11.17
N ASP A 155 -0.31 4.12 -10.97
CA ASP A 155 1.08 4.57 -10.95
C ASP A 155 1.88 3.85 -12.03
N ALA A 156 2.48 4.61 -12.94
CA ALA A 156 3.26 4.09 -14.05
C ALA A 156 4.76 4.10 -13.70
N ILE A 157 5.39 2.95 -13.84
CA ILE A 157 6.81 2.73 -13.63
C ILE A 157 7.44 2.30 -14.97
N SER A 158 8.55 2.95 -15.37
CA SER A 158 9.26 2.60 -16.59
C SER A 158 10.06 1.32 -16.47
N ALA A 159 10.51 0.78 -17.61
CA ALA A 159 11.43 -0.36 -17.64
C ALA A 159 12.77 -0.09 -16.92
N ALA A 160 13.15 1.17 -16.77
CA ALA A 160 14.36 1.59 -16.06
C ALA A 160 14.14 1.81 -14.55
N GLY A 161 12.94 1.56 -14.04
CA GLY A 161 12.59 1.80 -12.64
C GLY A 161 12.38 3.27 -12.29
N GLU A 162 11.82 4.04 -13.21
CA GLU A 162 11.50 5.45 -13.01
C GLU A 162 10.00 5.60 -12.77
N TYR A 163 9.61 6.38 -11.77
CA TYR A 163 8.22 6.76 -11.56
C TYR A 163 7.82 7.85 -12.58
N LEU A 164 6.91 7.53 -13.49
CA LEU A 164 6.51 8.42 -14.59
C LEU A 164 5.30 9.29 -14.28
N GLY A 165 4.57 8.98 -13.23
CA GLY A 165 3.31 9.63 -12.91
C GLY A 165 2.14 8.65 -12.94
N GLY A 166 0.90 9.18 -13.00
CA GLY A 166 -0.25 8.29 -12.93
C GLY A 166 -1.59 9.00 -13.04
N ALA A 167 -2.65 8.30 -12.63
CA ALA A 167 -4.00 8.83 -12.52
C ALA A 167 -4.56 8.62 -11.10
N ILE A 168 -5.47 9.49 -10.70
CA ILE A 168 -6.19 9.39 -9.43
C ILE A 168 -7.69 9.47 -9.73
N THR A 169 -8.45 8.52 -9.21
CA THR A 169 -9.90 8.49 -9.31
C THR A 169 -10.52 8.32 -7.92
N PRO A 170 -11.81 8.65 -7.75
CA PRO A 170 -12.51 8.32 -6.52
C PRO A 170 -12.47 6.81 -6.27
N GLY A 171 -12.18 6.40 -5.03
CA GLY A 171 -12.21 4.99 -4.66
C GLY A 171 -13.62 4.41 -4.61
N VAL A 172 -13.71 3.08 -4.57
CA VAL A 172 -14.98 2.34 -4.60
C VAL A 172 -15.89 2.76 -3.43
N ALA A 173 -15.35 2.72 -2.21
CA ALA A 173 -16.15 3.01 -1.00
C ALA A 173 -16.70 4.43 -1.00
N ILE A 174 -15.86 5.44 -1.26
CA ILE A 174 -16.31 6.85 -1.26
C ILE A 174 -17.27 7.16 -2.40
N SER A 175 -17.14 6.49 -3.55
CA SER A 175 -18.08 6.64 -4.68
C SER A 175 -19.45 6.10 -4.33
N LEU A 176 -19.51 4.94 -3.67
CA LEU A 176 -20.76 4.36 -3.20
C LEU A 176 -21.38 5.17 -2.08
N ASP A 177 -20.58 5.66 -1.13
CA ASP A 177 -21.07 6.55 -0.07
C ASP A 177 -21.66 7.84 -0.64
N ALA A 178 -21.03 8.43 -1.64
CA ALA A 178 -21.57 9.59 -2.35
C ALA A 178 -22.89 9.25 -3.07
N LEU A 179 -22.98 8.09 -3.71
CA LEU A 179 -24.21 7.62 -4.35
C LEU A 179 -25.35 7.50 -3.33
N PHE A 180 -25.10 6.86 -2.18
CA PHE A 180 -26.10 6.68 -1.13
C PHE A 180 -26.48 8.00 -0.44
N ALA A 181 -25.54 8.94 -0.33
CA ALA A 181 -25.82 10.25 0.25
C ALA A 181 -26.71 11.13 -0.64
N HIS A 182 -26.57 11.00 -1.97
CA HIS A 182 -27.25 11.87 -2.94
C HIS A 182 -28.44 11.23 -3.65
N ALA A 183 -28.61 9.90 -3.58
CA ALA A 183 -29.75 9.20 -4.19
C ALA A 183 -30.69 8.65 -3.13
N ALA A 184 -31.73 9.42 -2.78
CA ALA A 184 -32.63 9.14 -1.66
C ALA A 184 -33.32 7.76 -1.66
N ALA A 185 -33.45 7.13 -2.84
CA ALA A 185 -34.05 5.80 -2.98
C ALA A 185 -33.06 4.66 -2.83
N LEU A 186 -31.74 4.95 -2.84
CA LEU A 186 -30.71 3.94 -2.76
C LEU A 186 -30.22 3.77 -1.31
N ARG A 187 -30.00 2.52 -0.92
CA ARG A 187 -29.50 2.17 0.41
C ARG A 187 -28.16 1.47 0.31
N ARG A 188 -27.35 1.54 1.36
CA ARG A 188 -26.11 0.77 1.47
C ARG A 188 -26.39 -0.72 1.26
N VAL A 189 -25.56 -1.35 0.45
CA VAL A 189 -25.61 -2.77 0.13
C VAL A 189 -24.24 -3.38 0.39
N GLU A 190 -24.22 -4.64 0.75
CA GLU A 190 -23.01 -5.43 0.82
C GLU A 190 -22.49 -5.71 -0.59
N LEU A 191 -21.19 -5.53 -0.81
CA LEU A 191 -20.55 -5.80 -2.11
C LEU A 191 -20.25 -7.29 -2.22
N VAL A 192 -21.20 -8.02 -2.78
CA VAL A 192 -21.05 -9.42 -3.14
C VAL A 192 -21.35 -9.59 -4.64
N GLN A 193 -20.82 -10.66 -5.22
CA GLN A 193 -21.02 -10.95 -6.64
C GLN A 193 -22.51 -11.09 -6.97
N PRO A 194 -23.08 -10.28 -7.88
CA PRO A 194 -24.44 -10.42 -8.33
C PRO A 194 -24.58 -11.66 -9.23
N ARG A 195 -25.79 -12.19 -9.35
CA ARG A 195 -26.08 -13.37 -10.21
C ARG A 195 -25.76 -13.15 -11.69
N SER A 196 -25.77 -11.91 -12.14
CA SER A 196 -25.48 -11.51 -13.51
C SER A 196 -25.06 -10.05 -13.54
N VAL A 197 -24.29 -9.66 -14.56
CA VAL A 197 -23.97 -8.26 -14.85
C VAL A 197 -25.22 -7.40 -15.04
N ILE A 198 -26.31 -7.99 -15.52
CA ILE A 198 -27.63 -7.32 -15.60
C ILE A 198 -28.40 -7.64 -14.32
N GLY A 199 -28.31 -6.75 -13.32
CA GLY A 199 -29.06 -6.87 -12.06
C GLY A 199 -30.58 -6.75 -12.28
N LYS A 200 -31.34 -7.60 -11.58
CA LYS A 200 -32.81 -7.60 -11.64
C LYS A 200 -33.46 -7.03 -10.38
N SER A 201 -32.66 -6.44 -9.51
CA SER A 201 -33.09 -5.68 -8.32
C SER A 201 -32.14 -4.49 -8.14
N THR A 202 -32.56 -3.48 -7.37
CA THR A 202 -31.72 -2.33 -7.04
C THR A 202 -30.41 -2.76 -6.37
N VAL A 203 -30.48 -3.75 -5.49
CA VAL A 203 -29.27 -4.31 -4.81
C VAL A 203 -28.31 -4.89 -5.84
N GLU A 204 -28.77 -5.80 -6.69
CA GLU A 204 -27.94 -6.40 -7.73
C GLU A 204 -27.40 -5.38 -8.74
N SER A 205 -28.21 -4.35 -9.06
CA SER A 205 -27.77 -3.28 -9.97
C SER A 205 -26.64 -2.45 -9.37
N ILE A 206 -26.70 -2.14 -8.06
CA ILE A 206 -25.62 -1.46 -7.34
C ILE A 206 -24.37 -2.34 -7.27
N GLN A 207 -24.52 -3.61 -6.91
CA GLN A 207 -23.43 -4.59 -6.86
C GLN A 207 -22.73 -4.75 -8.21
N SER A 208 -23.53 -4.90 -9.27
CA SER A 208 -23.03 -5.00 -10.64
C SER A 208 -22.27 -3.73 -11.06
N GLY A 209 -22.88 -2.56 -10.83
CA GLY A 209 -22.26 -1.27 -11.14
C GLY A 209 -20.96 -1.05 -10.38
N ALA A 210 -20.87 -1.49 -9.10
CA ALA A 210 -19.67 -1.39 -8.31
C ALA A 210 -18.57 -2.36 -8.82
N LEU A 211 -18.86 -3.65 -8.88
CA LEU A 211 -17.83 -4.65 -9.16
C LEU A 211 -17.35 -4.59 -10.63
N TYR A 212 -18.28 -4.71 -11.58
CA TYR A 212 -17.91 -4.65 -12.99
C TYR A 212 -17.57 -3.23 -13.47
N GLY A 213 -18.16 -2.19 -12.84
CA GLY A 213 -17.86 -0.80 -13.19
C GLY A 213 -16.44 -0.40 -12.77
N PHE A 214 -16.00 -0.74 -11.57
CA PHE A 214 -14.64 -0.45 -11.13
C PHE A 214 -13.61 -1.38 -11.79
N GLY A 215 -13.92 -2.68 -12.01
CA GLY A 215 -13.08 -3.55 -12.84
C GLY A 215 -12.88 -2.98 -14.23
N GLY A 216 -13.96 -2.57 -14.92
CA GLY A 216 -13.87 -1.93 -16.23
C GLY A 216 -13.15 -0.57 -16.22
N GLN A 217 -13.20 0.20 -15.13
CA GLN A 217 -12.40 1.41 -14.95
C GLN A 217 -10.91 1.08 -14.91
N VAL A 218 -10.53 0.05 -14.14
CA VAL A 218 -9.15 -0.44 -14.09
C VAL A 218 -8.69 -0.84 -15.47
N ASP A 219 -9.42 -1.71 -16.16
CA ASP A 219 -9.09 -2.17 -17.50
C ASP A 219 -8.94 -1.01 -18.48
N GLY A 220 -9.88 -0.09 -18.47
CA GLY A 220 -9.89 1.07 -19.36
C GLY A 220 -8.69 2.00 -19.18
N LEU A 221 -8.18 2.16 -17.94
CA LEU A 221 -6.99 2.96 -17.66
C LEU A 221 -5.72 2.16 -17.93
N CYS A 222 -5.62 0.92 -17.48
CA CYS A 222 -4.44 0.08 -17.69
C CYS A 222 -4.13 -0.12 -19.17
N ARG A 223 -5.14 -0.36 -20.03
CA ARG A 223 -4.95 -0.40 -21.50
C ARG A 223 -4.39 0.90 -22.08
N ARG A 224 -4.78 2.06 -21.54
CA ARG A 224 -4.23 3.36 -21.96
C ARG A 224 -2.80 3.57 -21.48
N PHE A 225 -2.47 3.10 -20.28
CA PHE A 225 -1.11 3.11 -19.75
C PHE A 225 -0.22 2.18 -20.60
N ALA A 226 -0.67 0.96 -20.88
CA ALA A 226 0.04 0.02 -21.73
C ALA A 226 0.30 0.56 -23.14
N ALA A 227 -0.63 1.36 -23.71
CA ALA A 227 -0.42 2.01 -25.00
C ALA A 227 0.74 3.02 -25.00
N VAL A 228 1.15 3.52 -23.80
CA VAL A 228 2.28 4.45 -23.64
C VAL A 228 3.54 3.71 -23.20
N LEU A 229 3.41 2.75 -22.29
CA LEU A 229 4.54 2.02 -21.70
C LEU A 229 5.04 0.86 -22.57
N GLY A 230 4.20 0.33 -23.46
CA GLY A 230 4.34 -0.99 -24.06
C GLY A 230 3.76 -2.08 -23.18
N GLU A 231 4.15 -3.33 -23.42
CA GLU A 231 3.78 -4.47 -22.56
C GLU A 231 4.26 -4.22 -21.14
N CYS A 232 3.35 -4.25 -20.18
CA CYS A 232 3.64 -3.93 -18.77
C CYS A 232 2.82 -4.80 -17.84
N THR A 233 3.38 -5.16 -16.70
CA THR A 233 2.69 -5.90 -15.63
C THR A 233 1.75 -4.98 -14.85
N VAL A 234 0.53 -5.45 -14.57
CA VAL A 234 -0.45 -4.72 -13.77
C VAL A 234 -0.58 -5.39 -12.39
N VAL A 235 -0.24 -4.62 -11.36
CA VAL A 235 -0.25 -5.07 -9.96
C VAL A 235 -1.29 -4.29 -9.17
N ALA A 236 -2.22 -4.97 -8.53
CA ALA A 236 -3.22 -4.36 -7.65
C ALA A 236 -2.76 -4.44 -6.18
N THR A 237 -3.04 -3.38 -5.41
CA THR A 237 -2.87 -3.30 -3.97
C THR A 237 -4.02 -2.51 -3.34
N GLY A 238 -3.99 -2.31 -2.02
CA GLY A 238 -5.03 -1.61 -1.28
C GLY A 238 -6.13 -2.54 -0.78
N GLY A 239 -6.89 -2.06 0.20
CA GLY A 239 -7.86 -2.87 0.95
C GLY A 239 -9.03 -3.46 0.15
N LEU A 240 -9.26 -2.98 -1.09
CA LEU A 240 -10.31 -3.50 -1.98
C LEU A 240 -9.75 -4.24 -3.20
N SER A 241 -8.44 -4.47 -3.25
CA SER A 241 -7.80 -5.13 -4.39
C SER A 241 -8.34 -6.55 -4.62
N GLU A 242 -8.43 -7.37 -3.58
CA GLU A 242 -8.96 -8.74 -3.68
C GLU A 242 -10.43 -8.77 -4.11
N LEU A 243 -11.22 -7.74 -3.74
CA LEU A 243 -12.63 -7.66 -4.11
C LEU A 243 -12.80 -7.30 -5.60
N ILE A 244 -11.97 -6.42 -6.14
CA ILE A 244 -12.13 -5.87 -7.50
C ILE A 244 -11.34 -6.66 -8.54
N ALA A 245 -10.18 -7.21 -8.20
CA ALA A 245 -9.33 -7.94 -9.14
C ALA A 245 -10.04 -9.04 -9.93
N PRO A 246 -10.98 -9.83 -9.36
CA PRO A 246 -11.72 -10.85 -10.13
C PRO A 246 -12.60 -10.29 -11.25
N TYR A 247 -12.84 -8.97 -11.28
CA TYR A 247 -13.68 -8.27 -12.28
C TYR A 247 -12.87 -7.42 -13.26
N SER A 248 -11.55 -7.52 -13.22
CA SER A 248 -10.61 -6.86 -14.15
C SER A 248 -9.91 -7.91 -14.99
N ASP A 249 -9.82 -7.65 -16.29
CA ASP A 249 -9.06 -8.48 -17.23
C ASP A 249 -7.56 -8.14 -17.23
N GLU A 250 -7.19 -6.94 -16.77
CA GLU A 250 -5.83 -6.41 -16.84
C GLU A 250 -5.01 -6.65 -15.56
N ILE A 251 -5.63 -6.86 -14.40
CA ILE A 251 -4.89 -7.14 -13.16
C ILE A 251 -4.28 -8.55 -13.23
N GLU A 252 -2.94 -8.61 -13.18
CA GLU A 252 -2.20 -9.86 -13.21
C GLU A 252 -1.88 -10.38 -11.80
N TYR A 253 -1.52 -9.46 -10.89
CA TYR A 253 -1.11 -9.79 -9.54
C TYR A 253 -1.87 -8.94 -8.52
N VAL A 254 -2.09 -9.50 -7.32
CA VAL A 254 -2.64 -8.79 -6.16
C VAL A 254 -1.63 -8.92 -5.03
N GLU A 255 -1.09 -7.76 -4.61
CA GLU A 255 -0.09 -7.66 -3.55
C GLU A 255 -0.60 -6.76 -2.41
N PRO A 256 -1.32 -7.31 -1.42
CA PRO A 256 -1.95 -6.53 -0.35
C PRO A 256 -0.96 -5.77 0.52
N TRP A 257 0.31 -6.20 0.55
CA TRP A 257 1.37 -5.66 1.40
C TRP A 257 2.42 -4.85 0.64
N LEU A 258 2.12 -4.46 -0.60
CA LEU A 258 3.06 -3.80 -1.50
C LEU A 258 3.70 -2.56 -0.90
N THR A 259 2.91 -1.71 -0.23
CA THR A 259 3.39 -0.50 0.43
C THR A 259 4.41 -0.81 1.52
N LEU A 260 4.12 -1.82 2.35
CA LEU A 260 5.03 -2.25 3.42
C LEU A 260 6.34 -2.82 2.86
N HIS A 261 6.25 -3.59 1.76
CA HIS A 261 7.42 -4.12 1.07
C HIS A 261 8.30 -2.98 0.52
N GLY A 262 7.70 -2.00 -0.14
CA GLY A 262 8.42 -0.81 -0.62
C GLY A 262 9.06 0.00 0.51
N LEU A 263 8.36 0.15 1.63
CA LEU A 263 8.90 0.81 2.83
C LEU A 263 10.13 0.08 3.37
N ARG A 264 10.13 -1.25 3.39
CA ARG A 264 11.27 -2.05 3.80
C ARG A 264 12.50 -1.75 2.92
N ILE A 265 12.34 -1.77 1.61
CA ILE A 265 13.42 -1.48 0.66
C ILE A 265 13.96 -0.06 0.86
N ILE A 266 13.07 0.91 1.05
CA ILE A 266 13.46 2.31 1.28
C ILE A 266 14.21 2.45 2.61
N PHE A 267 13.78 1.75 3.66
CA PHE A 267 14.48 1.72 4.95
C PHE A 267 15.91 1.17 4.79
N GLU A 268 16.07 0.04 4.12
CA GLU A 268 17.37 -0.59 3.89
C GLU A 268 18.35 0.35 3.15
N ARG A 269 17.85 1.12 2.19
CA ARG A 269 18.64 2.12 1.42
C ARG A 269 19.06 3.36 2.23
N ASN A 270 18.36 3.65 3.33
CA ASN A 270 18.62 4.82 4.16
C ASN A 270 19.24 4.46 5.52
N SER A 271 19.26 3.19 5.89
CA SER A 271 19.89 2.75 7.12
C SER A 271 21.41 2.67 6.95
N PRO A 272 22.19 3.01 7.98
CA PRO A 272 23.63 2.79 7.95
C PRO A 272 23.90 1.29 7.76
N THR A 273 24.72 0.95 6.78
CA THR A 273 25.16 -0.42 6.52
C THR A 273 25.65 -1.04 7.83
N ARG A 274 25.01 -2.09 8.32
CA ARG A 274 25.57 -2.88 9.43
C ARG A 274 26.95 -3.37 8.98
N PRO A 275 28.03 -3.13 9.75
CA PRO A 275 29.31 -3.73 9.43
C PRO A 275 29.13 -5.25 9.45
N VAL A 276 29.57 -5.91 8.36
CA VAL A 276 29.59 -7.36 8.26
C VAL A 276 30.42 -7.89 9.43
N PRO A 277 29.89 -8.77 10.30
CA PRO A 277 30.69 -9.37 11.37
C PRO A 277 31.72 -10.28 10.73
N GLY A 278 33.01 -9.86 10.69
CA GLY A 278 34.07 -10.72 10.26
C GLY A 278 35.22 -10.13 9.43
N GLU A 279 35.30 -8.81 9.24
CA GLU A 279 36.48 -8.18 8.69
C GLU A 279 37.17 -7.30 9.75
N GLY A 280 37.91 -7.95 10.64
CA GLY A 280 38.78 -7.37 11.65
C GLY A 280 39.95 -8.25 11.94
#